data_f2540f2dd3adfc0e396434e38e9a79bd
#
_entry.id   f2540f2dd3adfc0e396434e38e9a79bd
#
_cell.length_a   1.000
_cell.length_b   1.000
_cell.length_c   1.000
_cell.angle_alpha   90.00
_cell.angle_beta   90.00
_cell.angle_gamma   90.00
#
_symmetry.space_group_name_H-M   'P 1'
#
loop_
_entity.id
_entity.type
_entity.pdbx_description
1 polymer ?
#
loop_
_entity_poly.entity_id
_entity_poly.type
_entity_poly.pdbx_seq_one_letter_code
_entity_poly.pdbx_strand_id
1 'polypeptide(L)'
;MTKHCVTLLAVALTMLGSVGGAQAENKPTTGEAASARSGLHDFDFEFGSWKVHHRVKRANGEWLEFDGTCITHGLMGGAGNVEEHTFNKADGVTYGVALRAYDAKTNKWAIWWVDGRAPHGPLDPPTVGTFANGVGTFYWEGEFNGKRLRARAVWSQITPTTAHWEQANLLDDGKTWETNWVMEFQRTK
;
A
#
# COMPACT_ATOMS: atom_id res chain seq x y z
N MET A 1 -27.23 25.97 16.55
CA MET A 1 -27.91 25.46 17.75
C MET A 1 -28.22 23.98 17.45
N THR A 2 -27.62 22.97 17.99
CA THR A 2 -27.44 22.57 19.37
C THR A 2 -26.24 21.63 19.48
N LYS A 3 -25.35 21.87 20.42
CA LYS A 3 -24.20 21.04 20.82
C LYS A 3 -24.73 19.84 21.61
N HIS A 4 -24.24 18.62 21.32
CA HIS A 4 -24.32 17.53 22.30
C HIS A 4 -22.91 17.01 22.58
N CYS A 5 -22.44 17.37 23.76
CA CYS A 5 -21.32 16.83 24.48
C CYS A 5 -21.76 15.48 25.08
N VAL A 6 -21.02 14.41 24.90
CA VAL A 6 -21.26 13.15 25.63
C VAL A 6 -20.00 12.76 26.39
N THR A 7 -20.15 12.75 27.68
CA THR A 7 -19.24 12.51 28.78
C THR A 7 -18.84 11.04 28.88
N LEU A 8 -17.56 10.81 29.17
CA LEU A 8 -17.03 9.51 29.63
C LEU A 8 -17.69 9.05 30.93
N LEU A 9 -18.02 7.78 31.01
CA LEU A 9 -18.26 7.12 32.29
C LEU A 9 -17.40 5.85 32.38
N ALA A 10 -16.44 5.88 33.29
CA ALA A 10 -15.66 4.74 33.73
C ALA A 10 -16.47 3.95 34.77
N VAL A 11 -16.59 2.63 34.59
CA VAL A 11 -17.06 1.73 35.64
C VAL A 11 -16.01 0.65 35.86
N ALA A 12 -15.39 0.72 37.04
CA ALA A 12 -14.58 -0.34 37.60
C ALA A 12 -15.50 -1.33 38.33
N LEU A 13 -15.36 -2.61 38.07
CA LEU A 13 -16.00 -3.64 38.89
C LEU A 13 -14.98 -4.71 39.26
N THR A 14 -14.59 -4.70 40.52
CA THR A 14 -13.82 -5.75 41.20
C THR A 14 -14.77 -6.86 41.67
N MET A 15 -14.46 -8.12 41.35
CA MET A 15 -14.97 -9.25 42.09
C MET A 15 -13.87 -10.30 42.32
N LEU A 16 -13.56 -10.52 43.57
CA LEU A 16 -12.82 -11.70 44.07
C LEU A 16 -13.75 -12.92 44.10
N GLY A 17 -13.21 -14.08 43.77
CA GLY A 17 -13.85 -15.36 44.04
C GLY A 17 -12.88 -16.51 43.75
N SER A 18 -12.20 -16.99 44.78
CA SER A 18 -11.42 -18.22 44.77
C SER A 18 -12.31 -19.44 44.92
N VAL A 19 -12.02 -20.57 44.24
CA VAL A 19 -12.01 -21.95 44.79
C VAL A 19 -11.36 -22.89 43.74
N GLY A 20 -10.45 -23.76 44.23
CA GLY A 20 -9.58 -24.62 43.51
C GLY A 20 -10.21 -25.89 42.93
N GLY A 21 -9.39 -26.63 42.20
CA GLY A 21 -9.66 -28.02 41.81
C GLY A 21 -8.86 -28.49 40.57
N ALA A 22 -7.89 -29.33 40.85
CA ALA A 22 -7.37 -30.42 40.02
C ALA A 22 -6.63 -30.08 38.70
N GLN A 23 -5.35 -30.38 38.75
CA GLN A 23 -4.39 -30.51 37.63
C GLN A 23 -4.82 -31.57 36.64
N ALA A 24 -4.81 -31.19 35.36
CA ALA A 24 -4.45 -32.12 34.27
C ALA A 24 -3.36 -31.42 33.48
N GLU A 25 -2.14 -31.93 33.59
CA GLU A 25 -1.01 -31.57 32.76
C GLU A 25 -1.30 -31.98 31.32
N ASN A 26 -1.79 -31.04 30.53
CA ASN A 26 -1.69 -31.10 29.07
C ASN A 26 -0.45 -30.32 28.66
N LYS A 27 0.62 -31.07 28.38
CA LYS A 27 1.83 -30.56 27.72
C LYS A 27 1.41 -29.94 26.38
N PRO A 28 1.54 -28.63 26.16
CA PRO A 28 1.34 -28.09 24.85
C PRO A 28 2.51 -28.50 23.97
N THR A 29 2.20 -29.23 22.93
CA THR A 29 3.10 -29.43 21.81
C THR A 29 3.37 -28.05 21.23
N THR A 30 4.56 -27.52 21.51
CA THR A 30 5.08 -26.31 20.88
C THR A 30 5.31 -26.58 19.40
N GLY A 31 4.26 -26.47 18.61
CA GLY A 31 4.40 -26.11 17.24
C GLY A 31 4.79 -24.63 17.24
N GLU A 32 6.08 -24.37 17.12
CA GLU A 32 6.63 -23.05 16.90
C GLU A 32 6.01 -22.52 15.60
N ALA A 33 4.93 -21.74 15.72
CA ALA A 33 4.41 -20.96 14.61
C ALA A 33 5.56 -20.04 14.20
N ALA A 34 6.18 -20.30 13.05
CA ALA A 34 7.21 -19.46 12.50
C ALA A 34 6.69 -18.01 12.57
N SER A 35 7.32 -17.18 13.39
CA SER A 35 6.98 -15.78 13.53
C SER A 35 6.98 -15.17 12.14
N ALA A 36 5.83 -14.77 11.64
CA ALA A 36 5.73 -14.14 10.33
C ALA A 36 6.72 -12.98 10.28
N ARG A 37 7.61 -12.99 9.27
CA ARG A 37 8.60 -11.93 9.08
C ARG A 37 7.88 -10.57 9.09
N SER A 38 8.40 -9.61 9.88
CA SER A 38 7.90 -8.24 9.86
C SER A 38 8.11 -7.61 8.49
N GLY A 39 7.06 -7.05 7.91
CA GLY A 39 7.09 -6.32 6.65
C GLY A 39 7.57 -4.86 6.77
N LEU A 40 8.00 -4.42 7.96
CA LEU A 40 8.39 -3.03 8.24
C LEU A 40 9.42 -2.46 7.26
N HIS A 41 10.36 -3.30 6.80
CA HIS A 41 11.46 -2.91 5.91
C HIS A 41 11.22 -3.27 4.43
N ASP A 42 10.01 -3.67 4.08
CA ASP A 42 9.71 -4.16 2.73
C ASP A 42 9.81 -3.07 1.65
N PHE A 43 9.67 -1.79 2.02
CA PHE A 43 9.84 -0.64 1.12
C PHE A 43 11.19 0.07 1.23
N ASP A 44 12.15 -0.44 2.01
CA ASP A 44 13.47 0.21 2.15
C ASP A 44 14.24 0.28 0.82
N PHE A 45 13.95 -0.64 -0.11
CA PHE A 45 14.56 -0.62 -1.45
C PHE A 45 14.24 0.66 -2.22
N GLU A 46 13.15 1.33 -1.93
CA GLU A 46 12.67 2.46 -2.72
C GLU A 46 13.28 3.80 -2.29
N PHE A 47 13.87 3.90 -1.08
CA PHE A 47 14.49 5.14 -0.60
C PHE A 47 15.54 5.67 -1.56
N GLY A 48 15.53 7.00 -1.77
CA GLY A 48 16.47 7.71 -2.66
C GLY A 48 15.82 8.16 -3.95
N SER A 49 16.64 8.33 -4.99
CA SER A 49 16.23 8.94 -6.26
C SER A 49 16.28 7.94 -7.41
N TRP A 50 15.29 8.03 -8.27
CA TRP A 50 15.08 7.11 -9.38
C TRP A 50 14.73 7.85 -10.67
N LYS A 51 15.20 7.34 -11.81
CA LYS A 51 14.56 7.56 -13.10
C LYS A 51 13.48 6.52 -13.28
N VAL A 52 12.36 6.90 -13.86
CA VAL A 52 11.21 6.01 -14.05
C VAL A 52 10.73 6.11 -15.49
N HIS A 53 10.68 4.98 -16.18
CA HIS A 53 10.03 4.88 -17.48
C HIS A 53 8.60 4.39 -17.28
N HIS A 54 7.64 5.14 -17.80
CA HIS A 54 6.21 4.88 -17.66
C HIS A 54 5.60 4.39 -18.96
N ARG A 55 4.72 3.40 -18.86
CA ARG A 55 3.81 2.97 -19.92
C ARG A 55 2.40 2.95 -19.37
N VAL A 56 1.52 3.78 -19.90
CA VAL A 56 0.13 3.93 -19.45
C VAL A 56 -0.82 3.62 -20.60
N LYS A 57 -1.76 2.70 -20.38
CA LYS A 57 -2.76 2.32 -21.38
C LYS A 57 -3.84 3.40 -21.46
N ARG A 58 -4.06 3.94 -22.64
CA ARG A 58 -5.12 4.90 -22.93
C ARG A 58 -6.47 4.19 -23.13
N ALA A 59 -7.56 4.94 -23.08
CA ALA A 59 -8.91 4.42 -23.29
C ALA A 59 -9.12 3.77 -24.68
N ASN A 60 -8.33 4.19 -25.69
CA ASN A 60 -8.34 3.59 -27.04
C ASN A 60 -7.50 2.31 -27.14
N GLY A 61 -6.91 1.85 -26.04
CA GLY A 61 -6.07 0.65 -25.98
C GLY A 61 -4.59 0.87 -26.30
N GLU A 62 -4.20 2.05 -26.82
CA GLU A 62 -2.81 2.38 -27.11
C GLU A 62 -2.01 2.65 -25.84
N TRP A 63 -0.70 2.34 -25.87
CA TRP A 63 0.21 2.66 -24.79
C TRP A 63 0.84 4.03 -25.02
N LEU A 64 0.75 4.89 -24.02
CA LEU A 64 1.51 6.13 -23.91
C LEU A 64 2.77 5.86 -23.11
N GLU A 65 3.93 6.21 -23.67
CA GLU A 65 5.22 6.07 -23.00
C GLU A 65 5.80 7.46 -22.70
N PHE A 66 6.38 7.62 -21.52
CA PHE A 66 7.08 8.84 -21.12
C PHE A 66 8.01 8.54 -19.93
N ASP A 67 8.99 9.40 -19.73
CA ASP A 67 9.92 9.31 -18.62
C ASP A 67 9.49 10.23 -17.46
N GLY A 68 9.98 9.89 -16.28
CA GLY A 68 9.80 10.67 -15.08
C GLY A 68 10.93 10.46 -14.08
N THR A 69 10.74 11.04 -12.91
CA THR A 69 11.61 10.80 -11.76
C THR A 69 10.77 10.53 -10.53
N CYS A 70 11.36 9.84 -9.57
CA CYS A 70 10.75 9.63 -8.28
C CYS A 70 11.80 9.82 -7.18
N ILE A 71 11.38 10.38 -6.04
CA ILE A 71 12.19 10.52 -4.84
C ILE A 71 11.39 10.01 -3.66
N THR A 72 11.97 9.07 -2.89
CA THR A 72 11.32 8.47 -1.73
C THR A 72 12.08 8.77 -0.45
N HIS A 73 11.34 9.25 0.56
CA HIS A 73 11.85 9.58 1.89
C HIS A 73 11.11 8.82 2.98
N GLY A 74 11.87 8.34 3.99
CA GLY A 74 11.28 7.67 5.16
C GLY A 74 10.52 8.63 6.07
N LEU A 75 9.45 8.12 6.68
CA LEU A 75 8.61 8.80 7.66
C LEU A 75 8.38 7.90 8.88
N MET A 76 7.87 8.47 9.97
CA MET A 76 7.37 7.73 11.16
C MET A 76 8.38 6.72 11.72
N GLY A 77 9.68 7.08 11.74
CA GLY A 77 10.73 6.18 12.23
C GLY A 77 10.91 4.88 11.45
N GLY A 78 10.59 4.88 10.15
CA GLY A 78 10.64 3.71 9.27
C GLY A 78 9.29 3.01 9.04
N ALA A 79 8.25 3.37 9.82
CA ALA A 79 6.91 2.80 9.64
C ALA A 79 6.10 3.48 8.53
N GLY A 80 6.72 4.32 7.70
CA GLY A 80 6.09 4.96 6.57
C GLY A 80 7.11 5.60 5.65
N ASN A 81 6.66 6.00 4.47
CA ASN A 81 7.43 6.78 3.52
C ASN A 81 6.52 7.66 2.67
N VAL A 82 7.14 8.65 2.02
CA VAL A 82 6.52 9.46 0.99
C VAL A 82 7.37 9.35 -0.27
N GLU A 83 6.70 9.10 -1.39
CA GLU A 83 7.28 9.03 -2.72
C GLU A 83 6.68 10.15 -3.57
N GLU A 84 7.52 11.04 -4.09
CA GLU A 84 7.13 12.11 -5.02
C GLU A 84 7.50 11.73 -6.44
N HIS A 85 6.53 11.75 -7.33
CA HIS A 85 6.70 11.53 -8.76
C HIS A 85 6.65 12.83 -9.55
N THR A 86 7.56 12.96 -10.54
CA THR A 86 7.48 13.93 -11.62
C THR A 86 7.27 13.18 -12.94
N PHE A 87 6.20 13.49 -13.65
CA PHE A 87 5.83 12.89 -14.93
C PHE A 87 6.14 13.86 -16.07
N ASN A 88 7.15 13.58 -16.90
CA ASN A 88 7.56 14.42 -18.03
C ASN A 88 6.83 13.99 -19.29
N LYS A 89 5.62 14.48 -19.51
CA LYS A 89 4.82 14.18 -20.69
C LYS A 89 5.01 15.23 -21.77
N ALA A 90 4.70 14.89 -23.02
CA ALA A 90 4.81 15.80 -24.15
C ALA A 90 3.90 17.06 -24.03
N ASP A 91 2.78 16.93 -23.31
CA ASP A 91 1.80 17.99 -23.05
C ASP A 91 2.07 18.78 -21.76
N GLY A 92 3.14 18.47 -21.05
CA GLY A 92 3.57 19.17 -19.84
C GLY A 92 3.97 18.25 -18.69
N VAL A 93 4.53 18.85 -17.65
CA VAL A 93 4.95 18.16 -16.43
C VAL A 93 3.79 18.09 -15.46
N THR A 94 3.57 16.90 -14.89
CA THR A 94 2.60 16.69 -13.80
C THR A 94 3.28 15.98 -12.63
N TYR A 95 2.63 16.00 -11.47
CA TYR A 95 3.17 15.48 -10.23
C TYR A 95 2.18 14.54 -9.56
N GLY A 96 2.69 13.67 -8.71
CA GLY A 96 1.88 12.83 -7.84
C GLY A 96 2.67 12.38 -6.63
N VAL A 97 1.96 12.05 -5.56
CA VAL A 97 2.58 11.62 -4.30
C VAL A 97 1.92 10.34 -3.83
N ALA A 98 2.74 9.33 -3.54
CA ALA A 98 2.31 8.18 -2.76
C ALA A 98 2.73 8.35 -1.30
N LEU A 99 1.78 8.27 -0.39
CA LEU A 99 2.03 8.16 1.05
C LEU A 99 1.82 6.72 1.47
N ARG A 100 2.80 6.12 2.14
CA ARG A 100 2.71 4.74 2.63
C ARG A 100 2.85 4.68 4.14
N ALA A 101 2.07 3.80 4.76
CA ALA A 101 2.15 3.51 6.19
C ALA A 101 2.03 2.01 6.46
N TYR A 102 2.85 1.53 7.37
CA TYR A 102 2.89 0.15 7.81
C TYR A 102 2.08 -0.05 9.10
N ASP A 103 1.22 -1.06 9.11
CA ASP A 103 0.53 -1.51 10.32
C ASP A 103 1.15 -2.82 10.81
N ALA A 104 1.87 -2.73 11.93
CA ALA A 104 2.51 -3.89 12.56
C ALA A 104 1.52 -4.95 13.09
N LYS A 105 0.27 -4.56 13.37
CA LYS A 105 -0.74 -5.50 13.88
C LYS A 105 -1.24 -6.44 12.79
N THR A 106 -1.39 -5.91 11.58
CA THR A 106 -1.88 -6.69 10.43
C THR A 106 -0.76 -7.15 9.51
N ASN A 107 0.48 -6.68 9.74
CA ASN A 107 1.65 -6.91 8.87
C ASN A 107 1.39 -6.47 7.43
N LYS A 108 0.73 -5.32 7.26
CA LYS A 108 0.35 -4.78 5.95
C LYS A 108 0.79 -3.34 5.81
N TRP A 109 1.01 -2.95 4.55
CA TRP A 109 1.17 -1.57 4.12
C TRP A 109 -0.14 -1.06 3.53
N ALA A 110 -0.45 0.21 3.78
CA ALA A 110 -1.48 0.99 3.10
C ALA A 110 -0.83 2.09 2.28
N ILE A 111 -1.32 2.34 1.05
CA ILE A 111 -0.77 3.29 0.10
C ILE A 111 -1.88 4.21 -0.37
N TRP A 112 -1.77 5.51 -0.10
CA TRP A 112 -2.64 6.58 -0.61
C TRP A 112 -1.95 7.30 -1.75
N TRP A 113 -2.74 7.67 -2.76
CA TRP A 113 -2.25 8.45 -3.89
C TRP A 113 -2.87 9.84 -3.92
N VAL A 114 -2.04 10.86 -4.09
CA VAL A 114 -2.45 12.24 -4.33
C VAL A 114 -2.07 12.62 -5.76
N ASP A 115 -3.07 12.90 -6.59
CA ASP A 115 -2.86 13.33 -7.97
C ASP A 115 -2.68 14.86 -8.01
N GLY A 116 -1.51 15.32 -8.44
CA GLY A 116 -1.22 16.76 -8.56
C GLY A 116 -2.09 17.49 -9.58
N ARG A 117 -2.82 16.78 -10.46
CA ARG A 117 -3.80 17.37 -11.38
C ARG A 117 -5.14 17.67 -10.68
N ALA A 118 -5.38 17.04 -9.53
CA ALA A 118 -6.60 17.22 -8.72
C ALA A 118 -6.25 17.31 -7.22
N PRO A 119 -5.41 18.28 -6.80
CA PRO A 119 -4.83 18.28 -5.44
C PRO A 119 -5.84 18.53 -4.32
N HIS A 120 -7.04 19.02 -4.65
CA HIS A 120 -8.16 19.19 -3.71
C HIS A 120 -9.24 18.10 -3.83
N GLY A 121 -8.99 17.06 -4.64
CA GLY A 121 -9.89 15.91 -4.74
C GLY A 121 -9.92 15.12 -3.43
N PRO A 122 -10.99 14.35 -3.18
CA PRO A 122 -11.01 13.42 -2.06
C PRO A 122 -9.91 12.36 -2.27
N LEU A 123 -9.28 11.94 -1.17
CA LEU A 123 -8.40 10.78 -1.22
C LEU A 123 -9.23 9.51 -1.35
N ASP A 124 -8.89 8.69 -2.32
CA ASP A 124 -9.44 7.34 -2.42
C ASP A 124 -9.03 6.47 -1.22
N PRO A 125 -9.82 5.42 -0.90
CA PRO A 125 -9.36 4.39 0.02
C PRO A 125 -7.97 3.87 -0.40
N PRO A 126 -7.07 3.57 0.56
CA PRO A 126 -5.73 3.13 0.22
C PRO A 126 -5.72 1.79 -0.48
N THR A 127 -4.74 1.56 -1.35
CA THR A 127 -4.34 0.21 -1.73
C THR A 127 -3.67 -0.45 -0.54
N VAL A 128 -4.08 -1.68 -0.20
CA VAL A 128 -3.56 -2.41 0.97
C VAL A 128 -2.97 -3.75 0.55
N GLY A 129 -1.81 -4.08 1.10
CA GLY A 129 -1.13 -5.32 0.77
C GLY A 129 0.12 -5.59 1.56
N THR A 130 0.91 -6.53 1.09
CA THR A 130 2.15 -7.01 1.74
C THR A 130 3.11 -7.57 0.71
N PHE A 131 4.35 -7.81 1.14
CA PHE A 131 5.36 -8.49 0.35
C PHE A 131 5.47 -9.98 0.75
N ALA A 132 5.64 -10.82 -0.27
CA ALA A 132 5.96 -12.23 -0.10
C ALA A 132 6.97 -12.64 -1.18
N ASN A 133 8.05 -13.30 -0.78
CA ASN A 133 9.09 -13.80 -1.69
C ASN A 133 9.65 -12.73 -2.65
N GLY A 134 9.83 -11.50 -2.16
CA GLY A 134 10.36 -10.39 -2.96
C GLY A 134 9.35 -9.73 -3.91
N VAL A 135 8.08 -10.10 -3.84
CA VAL A 135 6.98 -9.51 -4.61
C VAL A 135 5.98 -8.84 -3.67
N GLY A 136 5.73 -7.54 -3.89
CA GLY A 136 4.71 -6.78 -3.18
C GLY A 136 3.40 -6.79 -3.96
N THR A 137 2.29 -7.19 -3.34
CA THR A 137 0.97 -7.16 -4.01
C THR A 137 -0.02 -6.38 -3.15
N PHE A 138 -0.64 -5.38 -3.75
CA PHE A 138 -1.53 -4.44 -3.11
C PHE A 138 -2.85 -4.36 -3.86
N TYR A 139 -3.96 -4.35 -3.16
CA TYR A 139 -5.30 -4.33 -3.74
C TYR A 139 -6.04 -3.07 -3.35
N TRP A 140 -6.78 -2.53 -4.30
CA TRP A 140 -7.75 -1.46 -4.13
C TRP A 140 -9.12 -1.93 -4.60
N GLU A 141 -10.15 -1.59 -3.84
CA GLU A 141 -11.54 -1.80 -4.22
C GLU A 141 -12.30 -0.50 -4.00
N GLY A 142 -13.04 -0.08 -5.01
CA GLY A 142 -13.79 1.17 -4.95
C GLY A 142 -14.81 1.27 -6.06
N GLU A 143 -15.27 2.50 -6.31
CA GLU A 143 -16.22 2.82 -7.37
C GLU A 143 -15.60 3.87 -8.30
N PHE A 144 -15.72 3.66 -9.58
CA PHE A 144 -15.31 4.63 -10.60
C PHE A 144 -16.42 4.74 -11.65
N ASN A 145 -16.92 5.96 -11.86
CA ASN A 145 -18.04 6.23 -12.78
C ASN A 145 -19.29 5.33 -12.55
N GLY A 146 -19.64 5.08 -11.28
CA GLY A 146 -20.81 4.28 -10.90
C GLY A 146 -20.63 2.77 -11.06
N LYS A 147 -19.40 2.29 -11.38
CA LYS A 147 -19.07 0.87 -11.46
C LYS A 147 -18.08 0.48 -10.37
N ARG A 148 -18.33 -0.64 -9.73
CA ARG A 148 -17.33 -1.24 -8.83
C ARG A 148 -16.12 -1.64 -9.64
N LEU A 149 -14.96 -1.22 -9.16
CA LEU A 149 -13.67 -1.53 -9.74
C LEU A 149 -12.78 -2.18 -8.68
N ARG A 150 -12.06 -3.21 -9.09
CA ARG A 150 -10.97 -3.78 -8.29
C ARG A 150 -9.69 -3.64 -9.08
N ALA A 151 -8.68 -3.06 -8.45
CA ALA A 151 -7.36 -2.91 -9.01
C ALA A 151 -6.32 -3.60 -8.13
N ARG A 152 -5.20 -3.97 -8.73
CA ARG A 152 -4.00 -4.40 -8.00
C ARG A 152 -2.79 -3.64 -8.49
N ALA A 153 -1.86 -3.38 -7.57
CA ALA A 153 -0.51 -2.92 -7.86
C ALA A 153 0.48 -4.01 -7.43
N VAL A 154 1.49 -4.27 -8.26
CA VAL A 154 2.50 -5.31 -8.01
C VAL A 154 3.89 -4.71 -8.15
N TRP A 155 4.71 -4.82 -7.09
CA TRP A 155 6.14 -4.58 -7.10
C TRP A 155 6.87 -5.90 -7.32
N SER A 156 7.81 -5.95 -8.24
CA SER A 156 8.59 -7.15 -8.57
C SER A 156 9.97 -6.79 -9.11
N GLN A 157 10.80 -7.79 -9.39
CA GLN A 157 12.15 -7.62 -9.98
C GLN A 157 13.00 -6.61 -9.20
N ILE A 158 12.82 -6.58 -7.86
CA ILE A 158 13.48 -5.62 -6.98
C ILE A 158 14.95 -6.01 -6.81
N THR A 159 15.84 -5.08 -7.14
CA THR A 159 17.27 -5.17 -6.92
C THR A 159 17.78 -3.89 -6.23
N PRO A 160 19.05 -3.78 -5.84
CA PRO A 160 19.58 -2.52 -5.33
C PRO A 160 19.48 -1.32 -6.29
N THR A 161 19.38 -1.56 -7.59
CA THR A 161 19.41 -0.52 -8.63
C THR A 161 18.21 -0.49 -9.55
N THR A 162 17.34 -1.49 -9.52
CA THR A 162 16.15 -1.57 -10.36
C THR A 162 14.94 -2.05 -9.58
N ALA A 163 13.75 -1.66 -10.04
CA ALA A 163 12.48 -2.25 -9.61
C ALA A 163 11.47 -2.15 -10.76
N HIS A 164 10.51 -3.08 -10.75
CA HIS A 164 9.38 -3.09 -11.66
C HIS A 164 8.09 -2.93 -10.86
N TRP A 165 7.20 -2.08 -11.36
CA TRP A 165 5.85 -1.92 -10.80
C TRP A 165 4.81 -1.97 -11.91
N GLU A 166 3.71 -2.65 -11.67
CA GLU A 166 2.57 -2.68 -12.58
C GLU A 166 1.24 -2.49 -11.84
N GLN A 167 0.29 -1.86 -12.51
CA GLN A 167 -1.11 -1.80 -12.10
C GLN A 167 -1.99 -2.52 -13.11
N ALA A 168 -2.97 -3.27 -12.60
CA ALA A 168 -3.96 -3.94 -13.42
C ALA A 168 -5.36 -3.79 -12.82
N ASN A 169 -6.37 -3.71 -13.68
CA ASN A 169 -7.77 -3.78 -13.30
C ASN A 169 -8.31 -5.19 -13.50
N LEU A 170 -9.17 -5.63 -12.58
CA LEU A 170 -9.92 -6.87 -12.74
C LEU A 170 -11.06 -6.64 -13.75
N LEU A 171 -11.11 -7.46 -14.77
CA LEU A 171 -12.19 -7.39 -15.76
C LEU A 171 -13.52 -7.95 -15.22
N ASP A 172 -14.61 -7.69 -15.93
CA ASP A 172 -15.97 -8.08 -15.55
C ASP A 172 -16.16 -9.62 -15.40
N ASP A 173 -15.25 -10.43 -15.95
CA ASP A 173 -15.23 -11.89 -15.76
C ASP A 173 -14.80 -12.31 -14.33
N GLY A 174 -14.32 -11.36 -13.53
CA GLY A 174 -13.86 -11.58 -12.16
C GLY A 174 -12.59 -12.44 -12.02
N LYS A 175 -11.87 -12.69 -13.12
CA LYS A 175 -10.68 -13.56 -13.16
C LYS A 175 -9.50 -12.95 -13.90
N THR A 176 -9.76 -12.26 -15.00
CA THR A 176 -8.71 -11.69 -15.86
C THR A 176 -8.27 -10.34 -15.36
N TRP A 177 -6.96 -10.16 -15.19
CA TRP A 177 -6.33 -8.90 -14.84
C TRP A 177 -5.76 -8.24 -16.09
N GLU A 178 -6.20 -7.03 -16.38
CA GLU A 178 -5.71 -6.24 -17.50
C GLU A 178 -4.75 -5.17 -16.99
N THR A 179 -3.45 -5.30 -17.32
CA THR A 179 -2.43 -4.31 -16.98
C THR A 179 -2.70 -3.02 -17.75
N ASN A 180 -2.72 -1.89 -17.03
CA ASN A 180 -3.00 -0.57 -17.58
C ASN A 180 -1.92 0.47 -17.27
N TRP A 181 -0.98 0.18 -16.37
CA TRP A 181 0.18 1.04 -16.07
C TRP A 181 1.37 0.19 -15.68
N VAL A 182 2.52 0.50 -16.24
CA VAL A 182 3.81 -0.14 -15.93
C VAL A 182 4.84 0.95 -15.65
N MET A 183 5.67 0.74 -14.66
CA MET A 183 6.80 1.59 -14.32
C MET A 183 8.07 0.75 -14.19
N GLU A 184 9.12 1.16 -14.88
CA GLU A 184 10.47 0.60 -14.75
C GLU A 184 11.36 1.61 -14.03
N PHE A 185 11.87 1.23 -12.89
CA PHE A 185 12.69 2.08 -12.03
C PHE A 185 14.18 1.78 -12.23
N GLN A 186 14.98 2.83 -12.38
CA GLN A 186 16.44 2.78 -12.39
C GLN A 186 16.97 3.78 -11.36
N ARG A 187 17.70 3.29 -10.34
CA ARG A 187 18.27 4.13 -9.28
C ARG A 187 19.30 5.08 -9.86
N THR A 188 19.29 6.34 -9.40
CA THR A 188 20.24 7.36 -9.82
C THR A 188 21.26 7.70 -8.74
N LYS A 189 20.90 7.56 -7.47
CA LYS A 189 21.78 7.77 -6.31
C LYS A 189 21.21 7.00 -5.11
#